data_86756f4b32ae2954547f928b4b17f46a
#
_entry.id   86756f4b32ae2954547f928b4b17f46a
#
_cell.length_a   1.000
_cell.length_b   1.000
_cell.length_c   1.000
_cell.angle_alpha   90.00
_cell.angle_beta   90.00
_cell.angle_gamma   90.00
#
_symmetry.space_group_name_H-M   'P 1'
#
loop_
_entity.id
_entity.type
_entity.pdbx_description
1 polymer ?
#
loop_
_entity_poly.entity_id
_entity_poly.type
_entity_poly.pdbx_seq_one_letter_code
_entity_poly.pdbx_strand_id
1 'polypeptide(L)'
;TIYFPYVSTYFPPYIGKIAYYMELYGSENALGIDERFVVNQYIEKATTLTRMDSYARFSKLSTEKVNVVFHSFNIEDLPTGKYNLVIEARNKTNQIVAEKKLFFERLNPTATPDISSLQEIDYSHSFAANFKTEDSITEAIRCLSPIATDIDNAIIQSQLETIEFDTKKQFFYNFWKQRYPDNAEEKWMEYLTQVQQVNKLFGTPVKKGYITDRGRIYL
;
A
#
# COMPACT_ATOMS: atom_id res chain seq x y z
N THR A 1 1.66 -11.28 -29.92
CA THR A 1 1.21 -10.20 -29.00
C THR A 1 2.37 -9.25 -28.79
N ILE A 2 2.18 -7.97 -29.07
CA ILE A 2 3.19 -6.92 -28.82
C ILE A 2 2.95 -6.38 -27.42
N TYR A 3 3.98 -6.37 -26.58
CA TYR A 3 3.94 -5.77 -25.24
C TYR A 3 4.66 -4.42 -25.28
N PHE A 4 4.03 -3.41 -24.70
CA PHE A 4 4.65 -2.12 -24.47
C PHE A 4 5.02 -1.98 -23.00
N PRO A 5 6.21 -1.43 -22.67
CA PRO A 5 6.59 -1.18 -21.30
C PRO A 5 5.59 -0.23 -20.61
N TYR A 6 5.11 -0.61 -19.44
CA TYR A 6 4.33 0.26 -18.58
C TYR A 6 5.29 1.01 -17.65
N VAL A 7 5.46 2.31 -17.91
CA VAL A 7 6.51 3.12 -17.26
C VAL A 7 6.07 3.74 -15.92
N SER A 8 4.80 3.56 -15.52
CA SER A 8 4.30 4.06 -14.24
C SER A 8 4.44 3.00 -13.15
N THR A 9 4.68 3.43 -11.92
CA THR A 9 4.60 2.60 -10.73
C THR A 9 3.18 2.55 -10.14
N TYR A 10 2.24 3.31 -10.69
CA TYR A 10 0.85 3.36 -10.25
C TYR A 10 -0.05 2.53 -11.16
N PHE A 11 -0.77 1.57 -10.58
CA PHE A 11 -1.70 0.66 -11.26
C PHE A 11 -3.15 0.99 -10.90
N PRO A 12 -3.86 1.74 -11.77
CA PRO A 12 -5.27 2.11 -11.55
C PRO A 12 -6.22 0.90 -11.69
N PRO A 13 -7.51 1.04 -11.32
CA PRO A 13 -8.48 -0.06 -11.27
C PRO A 13 -8.63 -0.85 -12.57
N TYR A 14 -8.52 -0.17 -13.71
CA TYR A 14 -8.70 -0.79 -15.03
C TYR A 14 -7.52 -1.66 -15.50
N ILE A 15 -6.38 -1.63 -14.79
CA ILE A 15 -5.26 -2.53 -15.06
C ILE A 15 -5.39 -3.78 -14.18
N GLY A 16 -5.88 -4.86 -14.77
CA GLY A 16 -6.10 -6.13 -14.07
C GLY A 16 -4.88 -7.07 -14.02
N LYS A 17 -3.76 -6.70 -14.68
CA LYS A 17 -2.60 -7.60 -14.79
C LYS A 17 -1.28 -6.84 -14.76
N ILE A 18 -0.32 -7.39 -14.01
CA ILE A 18 1.09 -6.99 -14.05
C ILE A 18 1.86 -8.06 -14.85
N ALA A 19 2.42 -7.68 -15.98
CA ALA A 19 3.33 -8.54 -16.76
C ALA A 19 4.74 -7.98 -16.66
N TYR A 20 5.73 -8.85 -16.54
CA TYR A 20 7.14 -8.44 -16.47
C TYR A 20 8.02 -9.37 -17.28
N TYR A 21 9.06 -8.80 -17.83
CA TYR A 21 10.15 -9.45 -18.53
C TYR A 21 11.44 -9.12 -17.78
N MET A 22 12.25 -10.14 -17.58
CA MET A 22 13.55 -9.99 -16.91
C MET A 22 14.56 -10.95 -17.50
N GLU A 23 15.79 -10.54 -17.55
CA GLU A 23 16.94 -11.37 -17.92
C GLU A 23 17.87 -11.53 -16.71
N LEU A 24 18.27 -12.79 -16.44
CA LEU A 24 19.26 -13.13 -15.45
C LEU A 24 20.55 -13.51 -16.19
N TYR A 25 21.56 -12.68 -16.04
CA TYR A 25 22.85 -12.90 -16.66
C TYR A 25 23.82 -13.63 -15.73
N GLY A 26 24.66 -14.46 -16.30
CA GLY A 26 25.78 -15.06 -15.60
C GLY A 26 25.44 -16.15 -14.58
N SER A 27 24.28 -16.79 -14.71
CA SER A 27 23.89 -17.90 -13.81
C SER A 27 24.90 -19.06 -13.87
N GLU A 28 25.47 -19.37 -15.04
CA GLU A 28 26.53 -20.37 -15.19
C GLU A 28 27.79 -20.02 -14.38
N ASN A 29 28.16 -18.73 -14.34
CA ASN A 29 29.34 -18.28 -13.60
C ASN A 29 29.11 -18.32 -12.08
N ALA A 30 27.90 -18.04 -11.65
CA ALA A 30 27.56 -17.97 -10.23
C ALA A 30 27.24 -19.32 -9.60
N LEU A 31 26.64 -20.24 -10.37
CA LEU A 31 26.10 -21.50 -9.87
C LEU A 31 26.76 -22.75 -10.46
N GLY A 32 27.48 -22.60 -11.56
CA GLY A 32 28.09 -23.72 -12.33
C GLY A 32 27.30 -24.01 -13.61
N ILE A 33 27.96 -24.71 -14.53
CA ILE A 33 27.38 -25.14 -15.83
C ILE A 33 26.39 -26.28 -15.57
N ASP A 34 25.29 -26.32 -16.30
CA ASP A 34 24.22 -27.34 -16.20
C ASP A 34 23.61 -27.50 -14.81
N GLU A 35 23.77 -26.50 -13.95
CA GLU A 35 23.18 -26.49 -12.62
C GLU A 35 21.71 -26.05 -12.64
N ARG A 36 20.91 -26.54 -11.66
CA ARG A 36 19.52 -26.14 -11.51
C ARG A 36 19.38 -25.16 -10.37
N PHE A 37 18.52 -24.15 -10.58
CA PHE A 37 18.17 -23.17 -9.59
C PHE A 37 16.67 -22.82 -9.65
N VAL A 38 16.19 -22.12 -8.63
CA VAL A 38 14.78 -21.72 -8.52
C VAL A 38 14.70 -20.21 -8.62
N VAL A 39 13.75 -19.71 -9.41
CA VAL A 39 13.35 -18.32 -9.42
C VAL A 39 12.00 -18.19 -8.73
N ASN A 40 11.99 -17.65 -7.52
CA ASN A 40 10.77 -17.28 -6.81
C ASN A 40 10.31 -15.90 -7.29
N GLN A 41 9.01 -15.77 -7.46
CA GLN A 41 8.38 -14.56 -7.95
C GLN A 41 7.12 -14.33 -7.13
N TYR A 42 7.00 -13.18 -6.47
CA TYR A 42 5.86 -12.90 -5.61
C TYR A 42 5.62 -11.42 -5.42
N ILE A 43 4.42 -11.10 -4.97
CA ILE A 43 4.06 -9.76 -4.49
C ILE A 43 4.14 -9.79 -2.96
N GLU A 44 4.77 -8.77 -2.39
CA GLU A 44 4.79 -8.51 -0.94
C GLU A 44 4.22 -7.12 -0.64
N LYS A 45 3.67 -6.93 0.56
CA LYS A 45 3.31 -5.59 1.05
C LYS A 45 4.59 -4.78 1.28
N ALA A 46 4.67 -3.58 0.71
CA ALA A 46 5.87 -2.75 0.83
C ALA A 46 6.13 -2.26 2.26
N THR A 47 5.08 -2.15 3.10
CA THR A 47 5.18 -1.64 4.49
C THR A 47 5.67 -2.69 5.47
N THR A 48 5.18 -3.92 5.37
CA THR A 48 5.48 -5.02 6.33
C THR A 48 6.43 -6.06 5.75
N LEU A 49 6.75 -5.98 4.46
CA LEU A 49 7.53 -6.97 3.70
C LEU A 49 6.91 -8.38 3.76
N THR A 50 5.60 -8.43 4.02
CA THR A 50 4.86 -9.70 4.10
C THR A 50 4.52 -10.20 2.71
N ARG A 51 4.99 -11.39 2.37
CA ARG A 51 4.67 -12.08 1.13
C ARG A 51 3.18 -12.41 1.07
N MET A 52 2.58 -12.19 -0.08
CA MET A 52 1.20 -12.56 -0.37
C MET A 52 1.17 -13.89 -1.13
N ASP A 53 0.79 -14.97 -0.47
CA ASP A 53 0.86 -16.33 -1.05
C ASP A 53 -0.04 -16.51 -2.28
N SER A 54 -1.16 -15.81 -2.35
CA SER A 54 -2.04 -15.78 -3.54
C SER A 54 -1.35 -15.21 -4.79
N TYR A 55 -0.29 -14.43 -4.60
CA TYR A 55 0.51 -13.78 -5.65
C TYR A 55 1.94 -14.30 -5.62
N ALA A 56 2.12 -15.61 -5.43
CA ALA A 56 3.43 -16.23 -5.38
C ALA A 56 3.51 -17.39 -6.36
N ARG A 57 4.67 -17.52 -7.01
CA ARG A 57 5.01 -18.61 -7.91
C ARG A 57 6.50 -18.87 -7.92
N PHE A 58 6.89 -19.99 -8.46
CA PHE A 58 8.30 -20.30 -8.71
C PHE A 58 8.49 -20.97 -10.08
N SER A 59 9.67 -20.82 -10.62
CA SER A 59 10.13 -21.50 -11.84
C SER A 59 11.44 -22.20 -11.55
N LYS A 60 11.60 -23.43 -12.05
CA LYS A 60 12.88 -24.14 -12.02
C LYS A 60 13.57 -23.93 -13.35
N LEU A 61 14.78 -23.42 -13.32
CA LEU A 61 15.59 -23.13 -14.49
C LEU A 61 16.93 -23.89 -14.42
N SER A 62 17.49 -24.19 -15.57
CA SER A 62 18.91 -24.59 -15.69
C SER A 62 19.73 -23.33 -15.94
N THR A 63 20.99 -23.35 -15.51
CA THR A 63 21.94 -22.25 -15.77
C THR A 63 22.21 -22.09 -17.24
N GLU A 64 22.22 -20.87 -17.72
CA GLU A 64 22.53 -20.46 -19.08
C GLU A 64 23.27 -19.11 -19.04
N LYS A 65 23.88 -18.73 -20.17
CA LYS A 65 24.49 -17.39 -20.27
C LYS A 65 23.47 -16.28 -19.97
N VAL A 66 22.24 -16.46 -20.44
CA VAL A 66 21.10 -15.55 -20.18
C VAL A 66 19.85 -16.38 -19.96
N ASN A 67 19.31 -16.34 -18.75
CA ASN A 67 18.02 -16.94 -18.46
C ASN A 67 16.91 -15.86 -18.58
N VAL A 68 15.91 -16.13 -19.42
CA VAL A 68 14.77 -15.24 -19.60
C VAL A 68 13.62 -15.65 -18.69
N VAL A 69 13.08 -14.70 -17.96
CA VAL A 69 11.87 -14.84 -17.13
C VAL A 69 10.81 -13.89 -17.65
N PHE A 70 9.71 -14.46 -18.15
CA PHE A 70 8.54 -13.69 -18.57
C PHE A 70 7.29 -14.29 -17.92
N HIS A 71 6.65 -13.52 -17.06
CA HIS A 71 5.45 -13.92 -16.37
C HIS A 71 4.49 -12.75 -16.13
N SER A 72 3.30 -13.09 -15.62
CA SER A 72 2.31 -12.10 -15.18
C SER A 72 1.55 -12.58 -13.96
N PHE A 73 1.14 -11.61 -13.13
CA PHE A 73 0.15 -11.81 -12.07
C PHE A 73 -1.16 -11.14 -12.46
N ASN A 74 -2.27 -11.84 -12.26
CA ASN A 74 -3.58 -11.19 -12.22
C ASN A 74 -3.66 -10.42 -10.90
N ILE A 75 -3.95 -9.11 -10.98
CA ILE A 75 -4.06 -8.20 -9.84
C ILE A 75 -5.47 -7.58 -9.72
N GLU A 76 -6.48 -8.18 -10.36
CA GLU A 76 -7.87 -7.72 -10.28
C GLU A 76 -8.36 -7.68 -8.84
N ASP A 77 -8.03 -8.70 -8.06
CA ASP A 77 -8.41 -8.82 -6.65
C ASP A 77 -7.35 -8.27 -5.67
N LEU A 78 -6.23 -7.73 -6.18
CA LEU A 78 -5.22 -7.14 -5.31
C LEU A 78 -5.76 -5.84 -4.71
N PRO A 79 -5.88 -5.74 -3.37
CA PRO A 79 -6.41 -4.55 -2.71
C PRO A 79 -5.64 -3.26 -3.02
N THR A 80 -6.26 -2.13 -2.75
CA THR A 80 -5.57 -0.84 -2.72
C THR A 80 -4.42 -0.90 -1.72
N GLY A 81 -3.21 -0.54 -2.16
CA GLY A 81 -2.02 -0.64 -1.30
C GLY A 81 -0.71 -0.34 -2.01
N LYS A 82 0.36 -0.39 -1.21
CA LYS A 82 1.76 -0.28 -1.67
C LYS A 82 2.41 -1.65 -1.63
N TYR A 83 3.03 -2.04 -2.73
CA TYR A 83 3.54 -3.40 -2.94
C TYR A 83 4.92 -3.38 -3.57
N ASN A 84 5.64 -4.50 -3.40
CA ASN A 84 6.82 -4.81 -4.19
C ASN A 84 6.54 -6.09 -5.00
N LEU A 85 6.87 -6.08 -6.27
CA LEU A 85 7.08 -7.29 -7.05
C LEU A 85 8.51 -7.74 -6.79
N VAL A 86 8.68 -8.92 -6.18
CA VAL A 86 9.97 -9.49 -5.80
C VAL A 86 10.28 -10.68 -6.69
N ILE A 87 11.50 -10.70 -7.19
CA ILE A 87 12.04 -11.82 -7.99
C ILE A 87 13.38 -12.22 -7.39
N GLU A 88 13.46 -13.45 -6.90
CA GLU A 88 14.64 -14.02 -6.25
C GLU A 88 15.13 -15.24 -7.00
N ALA A 89 16.40 -15.29 -7.32
CA ALA A 89 17.07 -16.51 -7.75
C ALA A 89 17.70 -17.20 -6.54
N ARG A 90 17.43 -18.51 -6.36
CA ARG A 90 17.92 -19.32 -5.25
C ARG A 90 18.64 -20.56 -5.74
N ASN A 91 19.78 -20.84 -5.14
CA ASN A 91 20.57 -22.04 -5.41
C ASN A 91 19.93 -23.31 -4.79
N LYS A 92 20.57 -24.47 -4.96
CA LYS A 92 20.14 -25.76 -4.44
C LYS A 92 20.07 -25.82 -2.90
N THR A 93 20.82 -24.96 -2.20
CA THR A 93 20.81 -24.84 -0.74
C THR A 93 19.83 -23.79 -0.24
N ASN A 94 18.92 -23.32 -1.13
CA ASN A 94 17.92 -22.31 -0.86
C ASN A 94 18.45 -20.91 -0.48
N GLN A 95 19.71 -20.61 -0.79
CA GLN A 95 20.30 -19.29 -0.58
C GLN A 95 19.94 -18.37 -1.76
N ILE A 96 19.62 -17.12 -1.47
CA ILE A 96 19.39 -16.09 -2.48
C ILE A 96 20.73 -15.73 -3.12
N VAL A 97 20.83 -15.91 -4.43
CA VAL A 97 22.01 -15.55 -5.23
C VAL A 97 21.80 -14.27 -6.04
N ALA A 98 20.56 -13.90 -6.30
CA ALA A 98 20.19 -12.62 -6.90
C ALA A 98 18.76 -12.25 -6.47
N GLU A 99 18.52 -10.96 -6.30
CA GLU A 99 17.20 -10.42 -5.97
C GLU A 99 16.94 -9.10 -6.74
N LYS A 100 15.71 -8.92 -7.16
CA LYS A 100 15.21 -7.66 -7.70
C LYS A 100 13.84 -7.36 -7.09
N LYS A 101 13.68 -6.14 -6.55
CA LYS A 101 12.41 -5.59 -6.06
C LYS A 101 11.98 -4.40 -6.90
N LEU A 102 10.72 -4.38 -7.27
CA LEU A 102 10.09 -3.30 -8.04
C LEU A 102 8.88 -2.83 -7.26
N PHE A 103 8.96 -1.62 -6.74
CA PHE A 103 7.87 -0.97 -6.02
C PHE A 103 6.73 -0.59 -6.98
N PHE A 104 5.48 -0.77 -6.54
CA PHE A 104 4.31 -0.26 -7.22
C PHE A 104 3.17 0.05 -6.25
N GLU A 105 2.28 0.94 -6.67
CA GLU A 105 1.05 1.29 -5.97
C GLU A 105 -0.16 0.77 -6.75
N ARG A 106 -1.10 0.16 -6.06
CA ARG A 106 -2.38 -0.34 -6.60
C ARG A 106 -3.52 0.49 -6.06
N LEU A 107 -4.39 1.00 -6.93
CA LEU A 107 -5.72 1.49 -6.57
C LEU A 107 -6.76 0.46 -7.04
N ASN A 108 -7.54 -0.07 -6.09
CA ASN A 108 -8.63 -0.99 -6.36
C ASN A 108 -9.78 -0.74 -5.38
N PRO A 109 -10.71 0.18 -5.71
CA PRO A 109 -11.80 0.54 -4.82
C PRO A 109 -12.85 -0.57 -4.65
N THR A 110 -12.83 -1.60 -5.50
CA THR A 110 -13.76 -2.75 -5.42
C THR A 110 -13.24 -3.89 -4.54
N ALA A 111 -11.93 -3.98 -4.34
CA ALA A 111 -11.35 -4.95 -3.42
C ALA A 111 -11.32 -4.37 -2.00
N THR A 112 -11.61 -5.21 -1.02
CA THR A 112 -11.53 -4.82 0.40
C THR A 112 -10.09 -4.42 0.74
N PRO A 113 -9.81 -3.17 1.19
CA PRO A 113 -8.49 -2.76 1.61
C PRO A 113 -7.97 -3.65 2.74
N ASP A 114 -6.69 -3.97 2.69
CA ASP A 114 -6.06 -4.78 3.73
C ASP A 114 -5.57 -3.90 4.87
N ILE A 115 -6.31 -3.90 5.97
CA ILE A 115 -6.01 -3.15 7.19
C ILE A 115 -5.25 -3.97 8.24
N SER A 116 -4.86 -5.20 7.94
CA SER A 116 -4.22 -6.09 8.93
C SER A 116 -2.94 -5.50 9.53
N SER A 117 -2.16 -4.75 8.74
CA SER A 117 -0.96 -4.07 9.23
C SER A 117 -1.25 -2.93 10.22
N LEU A 118 -2.47 -2.40 10.24
CA LEU A 118 -2.86 -1.36 11.20
C LEU A 118 -3.08 -1.93 12.59
N GLN A 119 -3.54 -3.18 12.71
CA GLN A 119 -3.82 -3.83 13.98
C GLN A 119 -2.57 -4.06 14.85
N GLU A 120 -1.38 -3.98 14.26
CA GLU A 120 -0.10 -4.12 14.95
C GLU A 120 0.43 -2.79 15.52
N ILE A 121 -0.23 -1.65 15.23
CA ILE A 121 0.25 -0.33 15.65
C ILE A 121 -0.19 -0.04 17.08
N ASP A 122 0.78 0.10 17.99
CA ASP A 122 0.51 0.56 19.35
C ASP A 122 0.25 2.06 19.40
N TYR A 123 -0.97 2.42 19.75
CA TYR A 123 -1.43 3.80 19.93
C TYR A 123 -1.75 4.14 21.39
N SER A 124 -1.59 3.20 22.34
CA SER A 124 -2.09 3.30 23.71
C SER A 124 -1.56 4.51 24.49
N HIS A 125 -0.35 4.95 24.16
CA HIS A 125 0.30 6.12 24.75
C HIS A 125 0.28 7.36 23.83
N SER A 126 -0.64 7.41 22.86
CA SER A 126 -0.73 8.49 21.88
C SER A 126 -1.99 9.35 22.07
N PHE A 127 -2.02 10.48 21.36
CA PHE A 127 -3.20 11.36 21.30
C PHE A 127 -4.44 10.64 20.71
N ALA A 128 -4.26 9.58 19.92
CA ALA A 128 -5.37 8.78 19.41
C ALA A 128 -6.10 7.98 20.50
N ALA A 129 -5.42 7.66 21.62
CA ALA A 129 -6.05 7.01 22.77
C ALA A 129 -7.07 7.92 23.47
N ASN A 130 -7.01 9.23 23.27
CA ASN A 130 -7.91 10.20 23.88
C ASN A 130 -9.34 10.18 23.31
N PHE A 131 -9.54 9.60 22.12
CA PHE A 131 -10.89 9.41 21.58
C PHE A 131 -11.69 8.43 22.44
N LYS A 132 -12.85 8.85 22.94
CA LYS A 132 -13.69 8.06 23.85
C LYS A 132 -14.91 7.45 23.17
N THR A 133 -15.30 7.96 22.01
CA THR A 133 -16.48 7.49 21.26
C THR A 133 -16.11 7.18 19.81
N GLU A 134 -16.81 6.21 19.26
CA GLU A 134 -16.64 5.83 17.86
C GLU A 134 -16.96 6.97 16.90
N ASP A 135 -18.01 7.74 17.17
CA ASP A 135 -18.40 8.90 16.36
C ASP A 135 -17.29 9.95 16.29
N SER A 136 -16.60 10.21 17.41
CA SER A 136 -15.54 11.21 17.47
C SER A 136 -14.32 10.84 16.63
N ILE A 137 -13.88 9.59 16.66
CA ILE A 137 -12.75 9.13 15.85
C ILE A 137 -13.17 9.00 14.39
N THR A 138 -14.39 8.54 14.10
CA THR A 138 -14.91 8.43 12.74
C THR A 138 -14.96 9.80 12.07
N GLU A 139 -15.45 10.83 12.74
CA GLU A 139 -15.47 12.21 12.22
C GLU A 139 -14.04 12.77 12.04
N ALA A 140 -13.13 12.49 12.97
CA ALA A 140 -11.72 12.86 12.85
C ALA A 140 -11.05 12.22 11.64
N ILE A 141 -11.36 10.95 11.33
CA ILE A 141 -10.85 10.27 10.14
C ILE A 141 -11.49 10.83 8.86
N ARG A 142 -12.79 11.06 8.84
CA ARG A 142 -13.47 11.63 7.67
C ARG A 142 -12.90 12.98 7.25
N CYS A 143 -12.55 13.83 8.21
CA CYS A 143 -12.01 15.15 7.90
C CYS A 143 -10.57 15.08 7.33
N LEU A 144 -9.90 13.93 7.36
CA LEU A 144 -8.59 13.74 6.70
C LEU A 144 -8.70 13.61 5.17
N SER A 145 -9.89 13.33 4.64
CA SER A 145 -10.09 13.05 3.20
C SER A 145 -9.46 14.11 2.27
N PRO A 146 -9.46 15.43 2.56
CA PRO A 146 -8.80 16.43 1.71
C PRO A 146 -7.28 16.27 1.57
N ILE A 147 -6.63 15.75 2.60
CA ILE A 147 -5.15 15.58 2.67
C ILE A 147 -4.71 14.13 2.59
N ALA A 148 -5.65 13.22 2.43
CA ALA A 148 -5.42 11.79 2.37
C ALA A 148 -4.86 11.36 1.01
N THR A 149 -4.01 10.32 0.99
CA THR A 149 -3.61 9.66 -0.25
C THR A 149 -4.80 8.88 -0.84
N ASP A 150 -4.68 8.44 -2.10
CA ASP A 150 -5.72 7.59 -2.72
C ASP A 150 -5.95 6.30 -1.92
N ILE A 151 -4.89 5.75 -1.30
CA ILE A 151 -4.96 4.56 -0.45
C ILE A 151 -5.74 4.85 0.83
N ASP A 152 -5.39 5.94 1.53
CA ASP A 152 -6.10 6.35 2.74
C ASP A 152 -7.58 6.65 2.43
N ASN A 153 -7.86 7.36 1.32
CA ASN A 153 -9.22 7.67 0.89
C ASN A 153 -10.02 6.40 0.53
N ALA A 154 -9.39 5.37 -0.06
CA ALA A 154 -10.05 4.11 -0.31
C ALA A 154 -10.52 3.44 0.99
N ILE A 155 -9.70 3.47 2.05
CA ILE A 155 -10.07 2.96 3.38
C ILE A 155 -11.21 3.83 3.98
N ILE A 156 -11.07 5.15 3.96
CA ILE A 156 -12.06 6.09 4.50
C ILE A 156 -13.42 5.92 3.83
N GLN A 157 -13.46 5.72 2.52
CA GLN A 157 -14.71 5.63 1.77
C GLN A 157 -15.37 4.26 1.80
N SER A 158 -14.58 3.18 1.86
CA SER A 158 -15.11 1.83 1.71
C SER A 158 -15.24 1.04 3.01
N GLN A 159 -14.46 1.36 4.03
CA GLN A 159 -14.40 0.55 5.24
C GLN A 159 -14.65 1.30 6.56
N LEU A 160 -14.59 2.63 6.57
CA LEU A 160 -14.62 3.40 7.81
C LEU A 160 -15.79 3.04 8.74
N GLU A 161 -16.95 2.67 8.16
CA GLU A 161 -18.14 2.30 8.95
C GLU A 161 -18.06 0.87 9.52
N THR A 162 -17.20 0.02 8.97
CA THR A 162 -17.11 -1.41 9.34
C THR A 162 -15.87 -1.73 10.17
N ILE A 163 -14.90 -0.81 10.22
CA ILE A 163 -13.67 -0.97 11.02
C ILE A 163 -13.99 -0.83 12.51
N GLU A 164 -13.40 -1.71 13.32
CA GLU A 164 -13.50 -1.65 14.76
C GLU A 164 -12.88 -0.37 15.36
N PHE A 165 -13.40 0.06 16.50
CA PHE A 165 -13.02 1.30 17.18
C PHE A 165 -11.50 1.42 17.40
N ASP A 166 -10.85 0.35 17.85
CA ASP A 166 -9.42 0.36 18.09
C ASP A 166 -8.60 0.45 16.78
N THR A 167 -9.06 -0.23 15.73
CA THR A 167 -8.42 -0.13 14.41
C THR A 167 -8.60 1.26 13.80
N LYS A 168 -9.72 1.97 14.07
CA LYS A 168 -9.87 3.39 13.71
C LYS A 168 -8.82 4.27 14.37
N LYS A 169 -8.54 4.05 15.66
CA LYS A 169 -7.48 4.79 16.38
C LYS A 169 -6.10 4.48 15.84
N GLN A 170 -5.82 3.21 15.51
CA GLN A 170 -4.58 2.79 14.88
C GLN A 170 -4.38 3.46 13.53
N PHE A 171 -5.42 3.46 12.67
CA PHE A 171 -5.39 4.16 11.39
C PHE A 171 -5.12 5.66 11.56
N PHE A 172 -5.85 6.31 12.45
CA PHE A 172 -5.71 7.74 12.71
C PHE A 172 -4.32 8.12 13.24
N TYR A 173 -3.79 7.34 14.21
CA TYR A 173 -2.45 7.54 14.73
C TYR A 173 -1.39 7.34 13.66
N ASN A 174 -1.49 6.24 12.89
CA ASN A 174 -0.55 5.91 11.82
C ASN A 174 -0.54 6.97 10.73
N PHE A 175 -1.71 7.51 10.35
CA PHE A 175 -1.85 8.57 9.36
C PHE A 175 -0.97 9.79 9.69
N TRP A 176 -1.00 10.23 10.94
CA TRP A 176 -0.22 11.38 11.40
C TRP A 176 1.24 11.03 11.66
N LYS A 177 1.51 9.89 12.26
CA LYS A 177 2.86 9.47 12.63
C LYS A 177 3.76 9.21 11.43
N GLN A 178 3.22 8.67 10.35
CA GLN A 178 3.98 8.48 9.10
C GLN A 178 4.35 9.80 8.42
N ARG A 179 3.49 10.80 8.52
CA ARG A 179 3.71 12.12 7.90
C ARG A 179 4.59 13.03 8.77
N TYR A 180 4.43 12.93 10.07
CA TYR A 180 5.09 13.78 11.07
C TYR A 180 5.59 12.94 12.25
N PRO A 181 6.72 12.22 12.08
CA PRO A 181 7.22 11.27 13.08
C PRO A 181 7.47 11.88 14.47
N ASP A 182 7.88 13.14 14.52
CA ASP A 182 8.29 13.80 15.76
C ASP A 182 7.19 14.63 16.42
N ASN A 183 6.22 15.14 15.64
CA ASN A 183 5.21 16.10 16.14
C ASN A 183 3.80 15.83 15.60
N ALA A 184 3.43 14.55 15.49
CA ALA A 184 2.14 14.11 14.94
C ALA A 184 0.92 14.74 15.65
N GLU A 185 0.94 14.85 17.00
CA GLU A 185 -0.14 15.42 17.77
C GLU A 185 -0.30 16.93 17.50
N GLU A 186 0.80 17.68 17.47
CA GLU A 186 0.81 19.11 17.19
C GLU A 186 0.20 19.37 15.79
N LYS A 187 0.63 18.61 14.78
CA LYS A 187 0.13 18.72 13.41
C LYS A 187 -1.34 18.36 13.28
N TRP A 188 -1.81 17.38 14.04
CA TRP A 188 -3.24 17.11 14.13
C TRP A 188 -4.01 18.31 14.70
N MET A 189 -3.55 18.93 15.78
CA MET A 189 -4.23 20.06 16.42
C MET A 189 -4.25 21.29 15.51
N GLU A 190 -3.17 21.57 14.80
CA GLU A 190 -3.13 22.62 13.77
C GLU A 190 -4.16 22.36 12.67
N TYR A 191 -4.18 21.15 12.14
CA TYR A 191 -5.11 20.75 11.09
C TYR A 191 -6.57 20.80 11.56
N LEU A 192 -6.86 20.34 12.77
CA LEU A 192 -8.20 20.39 13.36
C LEU A 192 -8.70 21.82 13.44
N THR A 193 -7.83 22.77 13.80
CA THR A 193 -8.16 24.21 13.82
C THR A 193 -8.54 24.70 12.43
N GLN A 194 -7.82 24.30 11.39
CA GLN A 194 -8.14 24.64 9.99
C GLN A 194 -9.49 24.03 9.57
N VAL A 195 -9.74 22.75 9.90
CA VAL A 195 -11.02 22.08 9.64
C VAL A 195 -12.19 22.81 10.29
N GLN A 196 -12.03 23.25 11.55
CA GLN A 196 -13.07 24.03 12.24
C GLN A 196 -13.34 25.36 11.53
N GLN A 197 -12.30 26.06 11.10
CA GLN A 197 -12.44 27.29 10.32
C GLN A 197 -13.14 27.05 8.99
N VAL A 198 -12.74 26.02 8.25
CA VAL A 198 -13.34 25.62 6.97
C VAL A 198 -14.83 25.25 7.15
N ASN A 199 -15.15 24.52 8.20
CA ASN A 199 -16.54 24.19 8.52
C ASN A 199 -17.39 25.45 8.80
N LYS A 200 -16.81 26.44 9.46
CA LYS A 200 -17.48 27.73 9.73
C LYS A 200 -17.66 28.56 8.46
N LEU A 201 -16.67 28.57 7.55
CA LEU A 201 -16.69 29.42 6.36
C LEU A 201 -17.50 28.82 5.21
N PHE A 202 -17.42 27.50 5.02
CA PHE A 202 -17.96 26.82 3.83
C PHE A 202 -18.98 25.73 4.18
N GLY A 203 -19.24 25.49 5.46
CA GLY A 203 -20.25 24.53 5.91
C GLY A 203 -21.65 25.04 5.71
N THR A 204 -22.59 24.12 5.59
CA THR A 204 -24.05 24.37 5.58
C THR A 204 -24.70 23.51 6.66
N PRO A 205 -26.00 23.72 7.01
CA PRO A 205 -26.69 22.86 7.97
C PRO A 205 -26.66 21.35 7.58
N VAL A 206 -26.48 21.04 6.30
CA VAL A 206 -26.54 19.66 5.78
C VAL A 206 -25.15 19.11 5.42
N LYS A 207 -24.15 19.97 5.12
CA LYS A 207 -22.86 19.54 4.60
C LYS A 207 -21.70 20.21 5.35
N LYS A 208 -20.79 19.41 5.87
CA LYS A 208 -19.55 19.90 6.49
C LYS A 208 -18.70 20.69 5.50
N GLY A 209 -18.02 21.74 5.95
CA GLY A 209 -17.23 22.60 5.08
C GLY A 209 -16.07 21.88 4.39
N TYR A 210 -15.38 20.97 5.07
CA TYR A 210 -14.25 20.20 4.52
C TYR A 210 -14.65 19.24 3.38
N ILE A 211 -15.96 18.93 3.20
CA ILE A 211 -16.47 18.10 2.11
C ILE A 211 -16.76 18.95 0.86
N THR A 212 -16.88 20.27 0.99
CA THR A 212 -17.13 21.17 -0.13
C THR A 212 -15.87 21.36 -0.98
N ASP A 213 -16.03 21.66 -2.28
CA ASP A 213 -14.88 21.91 -3.17
C ASP A 213 -14.02 23.07 -2.66
N ARG A 214 -14.65 24.13 -2.15
CA ARG A 214 -13.94 25.28 -1.54
C ARG A 214 -13.17 24.87 -0.29
N GLY A 215 -13.78 24.05 0.57
CA GLY A 215 -13.12 23.56 1.79
C GLY A 215 -11.94 22.63 1.50
N ARG A 216 -12.05 21.79 0.47
CA ARG A 216 -10.95 20.90 0.05
C ARG A 216 -9.75 21.66 -0.51
N ILE A 217 -9.98 22.76 -1.24
CA ILE A 217 -8.91 23.60 -1.77
C ILE A 217 -8.24 24.42 -0.66
N TYR A 218 -8.98 24.74 0.41
CA TYR A 218 -8.46 25.51 1.53
C TYR A 218 -7.56 24.68 2.46
N LEU A 219 -7.85 23.39 2.64
CA LEU A 219 -7.10 22.43 3.48
C LEU A 219 -5.93 21.80 2.74
#